data_252add3d6b86a725904a7f4390a9e19f
#
_entry.id   252add3d6b86a725904a7f4390a9e19f
#
_cell.length_a   1.000
_cell.length_b   1.000
_cell.length_c   1.000
_cell.angle_alpha   90.00
_cell.angle_beta   90.00
_cell.angle_gamma   90.00
#
_symmetry.space_group_name_H-M   'P 1'
#
loop_
_entity.id
_entity.type
_entity.pdbx_description
1 polymer ?
#
loop_
_entity_poly.entity_id
_entity_poly.type
_entity_poly.pdbx_seq_one_letter_code
_entity_poly.pdbx_strand_id
1 'polypeptide(L)'
;VWTACGSNSGGQSSDSFSQTAAPVAGDFGKNPAPGFSLQDTNGKTVSLADFKGKVVFLDFWATWCPPCRISMPDVEKLHRHFQGKPVQVLGLNLDENPEKVKRFVEQKKIPYPVLLAGDSDVARSYGVGGIPHFVLIDQDGRLVNDWSGYAPEFAGNWRALINQLLGA
;
A
#
# COMPACT_ATOMS: atom_id res chain seq x y z
N VAL A 1 52.74 31.90 33.02
CA VAL A 1 52.09 33.23 32.96
C VAL A 1 51.41 33.40 31.61
N TRP A 2 50.09 33.65 31.67
CA TRP A 2 49.24 34.28 30.66
C TRP A 2 48.80 33.42 29.43
N THR A 3 47.53 33.04 29.40
CA THR A 3 46.29 33.70 28.90
C THR A 3 46.24 33.86 27.41
N ALA A 4 45.25 33.29 26.76
CA ALA A 4 44.11 33.97 26.20
C ALA A 4 43.31 33.05 25.25
N CYS A 5 42.09 32.89 25.54
CA CYS A 5 40.92 33.19 24.69
C CYS A 5 41.13 33.22 23.21
N GLY A 6 40.49 32.29 22.52
CA GLY A 6 40.20 32.35 21.11
C GLY A 6 38.80 31.80 20.86
N SER A 7 37.85 32.69 20.71
CA SER A 7 36.49 32.43 20.34
C SER A 7 36.45 31.84 18.91
N ASN A 8 35.84 30.69 18.74
CA ASN A 8 35.55 30.19 17.43
C ASN A 8 34.07 30.24 17.15
N SER A 9 33.71 31.11 16.25
CA SER A 9 32.38 31.27 15.71
C SER A 9 32.08 30.09 14.75
N GLY A 10 31.13 29.27 15.13
CA GLY A 10 30.69 28.15 14.35
C GLY A 10 29.93 28.57 13.09
N GLY A 11 30.34 28.01 11.97
CA GLY A 11 29.54 27.95 10.78
C GLY A 11 28.53 26.81 10.89
N GLN A 12 27.28 27.13 11.07
CA GLN A 12 26.19 26.17 10.92
C GLN A 12 25.84 26.09 9.44
N SER A 13 26.26 25.02 8.79
CA SER A 13 25.73 24.63 7.50
C SER A 13 24.39 23.94 7.74
N SER A 14 23.33 24.66 7.47
CA SER A 14 21.98 24.13 7.45
C SER A 14 21.76 23.36 6.16
N ASP A 15 22.10 22.07 6.15
CA ASP A 15 21.63 21.13 5.14
C ASP A 15 20.20 20.76 5.46
N SER A 16 19.29 21.49 4.83
CA SER A 16 17.87 21.15 4.80
C SER A 16 17.67 19.92 3.92
N PHE A 17 17.93 18.73 4.46
CA PHE A 17 17.36 17.52 3.92
C PHE A 17 15.88 17.54 4.23
N SER A 18 15.09 17.89 3.21
CA SER A 18 13.64 17.63 3.20
C SER A 18 13.45 16.11 3.21
N GLN A 19 13.46 15.54 4.40
CA GLN A 19 13.02 14.18 4.63
C GLN A 19 11.49 14.21 4.48
N THR A 20 11.01 13.79 3.32
CA THR A 20 9.65 13.26 3.23
C THR A 20 9.64 12.00 4.07
N ALA A 21 9.31 12.16 5.33
CA ALA A 21 9.20 11.07 6.28
C ALA A 21 8.14 10.09 5.76
N ALA A 22 8.56 8.84 5.56
CA ALA A 22 7.63 7.74 5.48
C ALA A 22 6.71 7.77 6.73
N PRO A 23 5.42 7.47 6.61
CA PRO A 23 4.53 7.49 7.76
C PRO A 23 5.06 6.55 8.82
N VAL A 24 5.44 7.13 9.97
CA VAL A 24 5.83 6.37 11.16
C VAL A 24 4.60 5.64 11.69
N ALA A 25 4.76 4.37 12.02
CA ALA A 25 3.74 3.57 12.70
C ALA A 25 3.16 4.36 13.90
N GLY A 26 1.87 4.73 13.81
CA GLY A 26 1.16 5.42 14.88
C GLY A 26 0.28 6.60 14.47
N ASP A 27 0.36 7.06 13.23
CA ASP A 27 -0.43 8.22 12.77
C ASP A 27 -1.57 7.81 11.79
N PHE A 28 -2.05 6.59 11.95
CA PHE A 28 -3.16 6.05 11.17
C PHE A 28 -4.47 6.80 11.48
N GLY A 29 -5.25 7.07 10.43
CA GLY A 29 -6.53 7.78 10.51
C GLY A 29 -6.42 9.30 10.39
N LYS A 30 -5.22 9.88 10.42
CA LYS A 30 -5.00 11.33 10.23
C LYS A 30 -4.40 11.67 8.88
N ASN A 31 -3.59 10.76 8.33
CA ASN A 31 -2.87 11.02 7.09
C ASN A 31 -3.64 10.53 5.86
N PRO A 32 -3.77 11.36 4.84
CA PRO A 32 -4.32 10.92 3.57
C PRO A 32 -3.42 9.85 2.94
N ALA A 33 -4.04 8.83 2.35
CA ALA A 33 -3.32 7.84 1.57
C ALA A 33 -2.71 8.49 0.32
N PRO A 34 -1.47 8.14 -0.06
CA PRO A 34 -0.88 8.62 -1.31
C PRO A 34 -1.77 8.26 -2.50
N GLY A 35 -2.09 9.27 -3.32
CA GLY A 35 -2.87 9.07 -4.55
C GLY A 35 -2.07 8.30 -5.59
N PHE A 36 -2.78 7.56 -6.43
CA PHE A 36 -2.19 6.92 -7.61
C PHE A 36 -3.19 6.89 -8.76
N SER A 37 -2.66 6.75 -9.96
CA SER A 37 -3.39 6.48 -11.19
C SER A 37 -2.58 5.49 -12.01
N LEU A 38 -3.09 4.26 -12.16
CA LEU A 38 -2.38 3.14 -12.76
C LEU A 38 -3.28 2.44 -13.77
N GLN A 39 -2.69 1.76 -14.74
CA GLN A 39 -3.43 0.89 -15.64
C GLN A 39 -3.67 -0.49 -15.02
N ASP A 40 -4.84 -1.05 -15.25
CA ASP A 40 -5.09 -2.45 -14.97
C ASP A 40 -4.53 -3.36 -16.10
N THR A 41 -4.70 -4.67 -15.96
CA THR A 41 -4.22 -5.64 -16.95
C THR A 41 -4.95 -5.56 -18.29
N ASN A 42 -6.04 -4.81 -18.39
CA ASN A 42 -6.81 -4.60 -19.63
C ASN A 42 -6.56 -3.19 -20.23
N GLY A 43 -5.66 -2.42 -19.66
CA GLY A 43 -5.32 -1.09 -20.14
C GLY A 43 -6.25 0.04 -19.64
N LYS A 44 -7.20 -0.28 -18.75
CA LYS A 44 -8.08 0.72 -18.14
C LYS A 44 -7.31 1.47 -17.04
N THR A 45 -7.39 2.79 -17.05
CA THR A 45 -6.82 3.63 -15.97
C THR A 45 -7.72 3.59 -14.75
N VAL A 46 -7.11 3.28 -13.59
CA VAL A 46 -7.76 3.21 -12.28
C VAL A 46 -7.00 4.09 -11.30
N SER A 47 -7.72 4.97 -10.64
CA SER A 47 -7.16 5.91 -9.65
C SER A 47 -7.73 5.64 -8.27
N LEU A 48 -6.95 5.89 -7.21
CA LEU A 48 -7.46 5.78 -5.84
C LEU A 48 -8.70 6.65 -5.62
N ALA A 49 -8.73 7.84 -6.22
CA ALA A 49 -9.86 8.76 -6.14
C ALA A 49 -11.19 8.18 -6.67
N ASP A 50 -11.16 7.18 -7.55
CA ASP A 50 -12.35 6.50 -8.08
C ASP A 50 -13.13 5.75 -7.00
N PHE A 51 -12.49 5.45 -5.87
CA PHE A 51 -13.05 4.66 -4.77
C PHE A 51 -13.42 5.48 -3.55
N LYS A 52 -13.54 6.80 -3.67
CA LYS A 52 -13.98 7.67 -2.58
C LYS A 52 -15.34 7.19 -2.05
N GLY A 53 -15.47 7.12 -0.73
CA GLY A 53 -16.66 6.56 -0.08
C GLY A 53 -16.61 5.05 0.15
N LYS A 54 -15.59 4.37 -0.37
CA LYS A 54 -15.35 2.94 -0.13
C LYS A 54 -14.12 2.73 0.73
N VAL A 55 -14.14 1.67 1.53
CA VAL A 55 -12.93 1.13 2.14
C VAL A 55 -12.09 0.48 1.04
N VAL A 56 -10.80 0.78 0.98
CA VAL A 56 -9.88 0.23 -0.03
C VAL A 56 -8.83 -0.61 0.66
N PHE A 57 -8.67 -1.83 0.17
CA PHE A 57 -7.62 -2.75 0.59
C PHE A 57 -6.64 -2.95 -0.56
N LEU A 58 -5.38 -2.60 -0.33
CA LEU A 58 -4.30 -2.74 -1.29
C LEU A 58 -3.43 -3.95 -0.95
N ASP A 59 -3.15 -4.78 -1.94
CA ASP A 59 -2.21 -5.90 -1.88
C ASP A 59 -1.05 -5.65 -2.83
N PHE A 60 0.12 -5.27 -2.29
CA PHE A 60 1.37 -5.14 -3.06
C PHE A 60 2.02 -6.51 -3.20
N TRP A 61 2.16 -6.97 -4.44
CA TRP A 61 2.61 -8.32 -4.74
C TRP A 61 3.38 -8.42 -6.07
N ALA A 62 4.00 -9.57 -6.31
CA ALA A 62 4.61 -9.91 -7.58
C ALA A 62 4.41 -11.39 -7.91
N THR A 63 4.47 -11.75 -9.18
CA THR A 63 4.28 -13.13 -9.65
C THR A 63 5.38 -14.08 -9.16
N TRP A 64 6.59 -13.55 -8.94
CA TRP A 64 7.78 -14.27 -8.49
C TRP A 64 7.92 -14.36 -6.96
N CYS A 65 6.96 -13.85 -6.21
CA CYS A 65 7.00 -13.77 -4.74
C CYS A 65 6.23 -14.95 -4.12
N PRO A 66 6.90 -15.97 -3.54
CA PRO A 66 6.21 -17.13 -2.97
C PRO A 66 5.24 -16.77 -1.83
N PRO A 67 5.60 -15.95 -0.82
CA PRO A 67 4.64 -15.58 0.23
C PRO A 67 3.45 -14.76 -0.28
N CYS A 68 3.61 -14.01 -1.37
CA CYS A 68 2.49 -13.33 -2.03
C CYS A 68 1.48 -14.34 -2.58
N ARG A 69 1.96 -15.43 -3.18
CA ARG A 69 1.09 -16.50 -3.69
C ARG A 69 0.40 -17.28 -2.57
N ILE A 70 1.03 -17.40 -1.41
CA ILE A 70 0.44 -18.04 -0.23
C ILE A 70 -0.69 -17.17 0.35
N SER A 71 -0.56 -15.85 0.38
CA SER A 71 -1.60 -14.94 0.88
C SER A 71 -2.79 -14.75 -0.07
N MET A 72 -2.60 -15.02 -1.35
CA MET A 72 -3.60 -14.77 -2.40
C MET A 72 -4.98 -15.38 -2.11
N PRO A 73 -5.12 -16.65 -1.68
CA PRO A 73 -6.42 -17.23 -1.35
C PRO A 73 -7.18 -16.45 -0.27
N ASP A 74 -6.48 -15.89 0.70
CA ASP A 74 -7.11 -15.10 1.75
C ASP A 74 -7.52 -13.71 1.28
N VAL A 75 -6.76 -13.09 0.38
CA VAL A 75 -7.16 -11.85 -0.29
C VAL A 75 -8.39 -12.08 -1.18
N GLU A 76 -8.45 -13.20 -1.90
CA GLU A 76 -9.63 -13.58 -2.68
C GLU A 76 -10.87 -13.79 -1.80
N LYS A 77 -10.72 -14.48 -0.66
CA LYS A 77 -11.81 -14.65 0.31
C LYS A 77 -12.29 -13.31 0.86
N LEU A 78 -11.36 -12.40 1.14
CA LEU A 78 -11.69 -11.04 1.59
C LEU A 78 -12.53 -10.32 0.53
N HIS A 79 -12.10 -10.34 -0.72
CA HIS A 79 -12.84 -9.76 -1.84
C HIS A 79 -14.25 -10.32 -1.94
N ARG A 80 -14.41 -11.64 -1.93
CA ARG A 80 -15.71 -12.30 -2.02
C ARG A 80 -16.61 -12.01 -0.83
N HIS A 81 -16.04 -11.94 0.38
CA HIS A 81 -16.80 -11.66 1.61
C HIS A 81 -17.46 -10.27 1.59
N PHE A 82 -16.81 -9.30 0.98
CA PHE A 82 -17.30 -7.92 0.92
C PHE A 82 -17.94 -7.54 -0.42
N GLN A 83 -18.23 -8.50 -1.30
CA GLN A 83 -19.00 -8.22 -2.53
C GLN A 83 -20.36 -7.60 -2.20
N GLY A 84 -20.74 -6.54 -2.94
CA GLY A 84 -21.97 -5.79 -2.70
C GLY A 84 -21.90 -4.80 -1.54
N LYS A 85 -20.78 -4.70 -0.85
CA LYS A 85 -20.51 -3.70 0.19
C LYS A 85 -19.58 -2.61 -0.33
N PRO A 86 -19.52 -1.42 0.30
CA PRO A 86 -18.62 -0.33 -0.14
C PRO A 86 -17.16 -0.62 0.25
N VAL A 87 -16.61 -1.68 -0.29
CA VAL A 87 -15.23 -2.15 -0.09
C VAL A 87 -14.65 -2.51 -1.45
N GLN A 88 -13.43 -2.07 -1.70
CA GLN A 88 -12.68 -2.40 -2.91
C GLN A 88 -11.35 -3.04 -2.56
N VAL A 89 -11.12 -4.24 -3.07
CA VAL A 89 -9.80 -4.90 -3.06
C VAL A 89 -9.09 -4.60 -4.36
N LEU A 90 -7.84 -4.18 -4.28
CA LEU A 90 -6.96 -3.90 -5.43
C LEU A 90 -5.63 -4.61 -5.24
N GLY A 91 -5.22 -5.41 -6.21
CA GLY A 91 -3.86 -5.91 -6.29
C GLY A 91 -2.95 -4.90 -7.00
N LEU A 92 -1.89 -4.44 -6.36
CA LEU A 92 -0.87 -3.58 -6.96
C LEU A 92 0.37 -4.43 -7.26
N ASN A 93 0.52 -4.78 -8.53
CA ASN A 93 1.58 -5.69 -8.97
C ASN A 93 2.87 -4.93 -9.28
N LEU A 94 4.00 -5.43 -8.77
CA LEU A 94 5.32 -4.84 -8.88
C LEU A 94 6.24 -5.53 -9.90
N ASP A 95 5.74 -6.46 -10.71
CA ASP A 95 6.52 -7.01 -11.83
C ASP A 95 6.80 -5.93 -12.89
N GLU A 96 7.95 -6.03 -13.52
CA GLU A 96 8.35 -5.11 -14.61
C GLU A 96 7.67 -5.45 -15.96
N ASN A 97 7.18 -6.68 -16.13
CA ASN A 97 6.60 -7.15 -17.38
C ASN A 97 5.08 -7.28 -17.30
N PRO A 98 4.32 -6.34 -17.90
CA PRO A 98 2.85 -6.34 -17.85
C PRO A 98 2.20 -7.59 -18.47
N GLU A 99 2.77 -8.14 -19.54
CA GLU A 99 2.23 -9.33 -20.21
C GLU A 99 2.33 -10.58 -19.34
N LYS A 100 3.40 -10.69 -18.55
CA LYS A 100 3.55 -11.77 -17.56
C LYS A 100 2.49 -11.67 -16.46
N VAL A 101 2.21 -10.46 -15.99
CA VAL A 101 1.18 -10.20 -14.99
C VAL A 101 -0.20 -10.58 -15.55
N LYS A 102 -0.53 -10.12 -16.73
CA LYS A 102 -1.81 -10.42 -17.41
C LYS A 102 -2.03 -11.92 -17.52
N ARG A 103 -1.04 -12.67 -18.03
CA ARG A 103 -1.12 -14.14 -18.13
C ARG A 103 -1.33 -14.81 -16.77
N PHE A 104 -0.61 -14.35 -15.75
CA PHE A 104 -0.75 -14.89 -14.40
C PHE A 104 -2.15 -14.66 -13.84
N VAL A 105 -2.68 -13.43 -13.97
CA VAL A 105 -4.04 -13.07 -13.53
C VAL A 105 -5.10 -13.94 -14.22
N GLU A 106 -4.96 -14.16 -15.52
CA GLU A 106 -5.87 -15.01 -16.31
C GLU A 106 -5.80 -16.48 -15.88
N GLN A 107 -4.58 -17.03 -15.74
CA GLN A 107 -4.37 -18.42 -15.33
C GLN A 107 -4.87 -18.71 -13.92
N LYS A 108 -4.65 -17.79 -12.99
CA LYS A 108 -5.07 -17.92 -11.59
C LYS A 108 -6.53 -17.48 -11.38
N LYS A 109 -7.15 -16.85 -12.38
CA LYS A 109 -8.53 -16.32 -12.29
C LYS A 109 -8.71 -15.39 -11.10
N ILE A 110 -7.78 -14.46 -10.91
CA ILE A 110 -7.83 -13.49 -9.81
C ILE A 110 -9.10 -12.64 -9.98
N PRO A 111 -10.00 -12.60 -8.96
CA PRO A 111 -11.33 -12.00 -9.11
C PRO A 111 -11.39 -10.50 -8.86
N TYR A 112 -10.34 -9.90 -8.36
CA TYR A 112 -10.26 -8.45 -8.08
C TYR A 112 -9.34 -7.76 -9.09
N PRO A 113 -9.50 -6.43 -9.30
CA PRO A 113 -8.64 -5.69 -10.22
C PRO A 113 -7.18 -5.76 -9.81
N VAL A 114 -6.32 -5.98 -10.79
CA VAL A 114 -4.86 -5.94 -10.63
C VAL A 114 -4.31 -4.77 -11.43
N LEU A 115 -3.62 -3.86 -10.74
CA LEU A 115 -3.02 -2.65 -11.28
C LEU A 115 -1.53 -2.85 -11.48
N LEU A 116 -1.00 -2.29 -12.56
CA LEU A 116 0.41 -2.38 -12.94
C LEU A 116 1.20 -1.25 -12.28
N ALA A 117 1.93 -1.57 -11.22
CA ALA A 117 2.67 -0.60 -10.40
C ALA A 117 4.20 -0.74 -10.50
N GLY A 118 4.70 -1.65 -11.34
CA GLY A 118 6.15 -1.97 -11.46
C GLY A 118 7.02 -0.77 -11.83
N ASP A 119 6.56 0.07 -12.76
CA ASP A 119 7.29 1.26 -13.24
C ASP A 119 6.86 2.55 -12.52
N SER A 120 6.23 2.45 -11.35
CA SER A 120 5.69 3.60 -10.62
C SER A 120 6.37 3.79 -9.26
N ASP A 121 6.23 5.00 -8.70
CA ASP A 121 6.68 5.31 -7.35
C ASP A 121 5.66 4.93 -6.25
N VAL A 122 4.56 4.27 -6.61
CA VAL A 122 3.46 3.98 -5.69
C VAL A 122 3.92 3.14 -4.50
N ALA A 123 4.67 2.06 -4.73
CA ALA A 123 5.20 1.25 -3.63
C ALA A 123 6.06 2.07 -2.66
N ARG A 124 6.91 2.96 -3.19
CA ARG A 124 7.74 3.84 -2.38
C ARG A 124 6.89 4.84 -1.58
N SER A 125 5.87 5.43 -2.20
CA SER A 125 5.00 6.41 -1.53
C SER A 125 4.21 5.81 -0.37
N TYR A 126 3.94 4.50 -0.41
CA TYR A 126 3.32 3.75 0.68
C TYR A 126 4.33 3.15 1.68
N GLY A 127 5.62 3.39 1.51
CA GLY A 127 6.65 2.87 2.41
C GLY A 127 6.86 1.37 2.31
N VAL A 128 6.55 0.76 1.16
CA VAL A 128 6.69 -0.68 0.93
C VAL A 128 8.18 -1.04 0.84
N GLY A 129 8.70 -1.70 1.87
CA GLY A 129 10.08 -2.17 1.95
C GLY A 129 10.26 -3.63 1.53
N GLY A 130 9.19 -4.38 1.38
CA GLY A 130 9.17 -5.78 0.95
C GLY A 130 7.75 -6.22 0.65
N ILE A 131 7.60 -7.35 0.01
CA ILE A 131 6.29 -7.91 -0.37
C ILE A 131 6.11 -9.34 0.17
N PRO A 132 4.84 -9.78 0.45
CA PRO A 132 3.62 -8.99 0.32
C PRO A 132 3.55 -7.85 1.34
N HIS A 133 2.87 -6.78 0.96
CA HIS A 133 2.56 -5.66 1.84
C HIS A 133 1.10 -5.26 1.62
N PHE A 134 0.36 -5.11 2.70
CA PHE A 134 -1.08 -4.82 2.63
C PHE A 134 -1.35 -3.47 3.28
N VAL A 135 -2.28 -2.71 2.70
CA VAL A 135 -2.66 -1.39 3.22
C VAL A 135 -4.18 -1.28 3.26
N LEU A 136 -4.71 -0.76 4.35
CA LEU A 136 -6.12 -0.48 4.53
C LEU A 136 -6.35 1.03 4.56
N ILE A 137 -7.30 1.48 3.74
CA ILE A 137 -7.66 2.89 3.56
C ILE A 137 -9.16 3.02 3.85
N ASP A 138 -9.55 4.05 4.61
CA ASP A 138 -10.95 4.30 4.95
C ASP A 138 -11.73 4.99 3.83
N GLN A 139 -13.03 5.21 4.05
CA GLN A 139 -13.94 5.83 3.09
C GLN A 139 -13.60 7.30 2.76
N ASP A 140 -12.84 7.96 3.62
CA ASP A 140 -12.34 9.34 3.42
C ASP A 140 -10.98 9.39 2.72
N GLY A 141 -10.43 8.22 2.36
CA GLY A 141 -9.13 8.13 1.71
C GLY A 141 -7.94 8.26 2.66
N ARG A 142 -8.10 7.90 3.94
CA ARG A 142 -7.06 7.99 4.97
C ARG A 142 -6.47 6.62 5.26
N LEU A 143 -5.18 6.57 5.55
CA LEU A 143 -4.51 5.34 5.98
C LEU A 143 -5.05 4.89 7.34
N VAL A 144 -5.46 3.62 7.43
CA VAL A 144 -5.96 3.01 8.67
C VAL A 144 -4.91 2.09 9.29
N ASN A 145 -4.34 1.19 8.49
CA ASN A 145 -3.32 0.25 8.94
C ASN A 145 -2.55 -0.34 7.75
N ASP A 146 -1.40 -0.91 8.03
CA ASP A 146 -0.63 -1.69 7.06
C ASP A 146 -0.04 -2.95 7.71
N TRP A 147 0.30 -3.93 6.88
CA TRP A 147 0.93 -5.18 7.28
C TRP A 147 2.05 -5.53 6.31
N SER A 148 3.23 -5.77 6.83
CA SER A 148 4.39 -6.20 6.05
C SER A 148 4.60 -7.71 6.22
N GLY A 149 4.79 -8.42 5.10
CA GLY A 149 4.83 -9.87 5.09
C GLY A 149 3.43 -10.48 5.21
N TYR A 150 3.37 -11.80 5.43
CA TYR A 150 2.10 -12.50 5.59
C TYR A 150 2.13 -13.45 6.78
N ALA A 151 1.05 -13.42 7.54
CA ALA A 151 0.74 -14.37 8.59
C ALA A 151 -0.74 -14.75 8.53
N PRO A 152 -1.12 -16.01 8.82
CA PRO A 152 -2.51 -16.48 8.68
C PRO A 152 -3.53 -15.68 9.49
N GLU A 153 -3.15 -15.12 10.62
CA GLU A 153 -4.00 -14.28 11.48
C GLU A 153 -4.38 -12.94 10.84
N PHE A 154 -3.65 -12.48 9.83
CA PHE A 154 -3.92 -11.19 9.17
C PHE A 154 -5.30 -11.16 8.51
N ALA A 155 -5.74 -12.27 7.91
CA ALA A 155 -7.05 -12.36 7.25
C ALA A 155 -8.20 -12.06 8.21
N GLY A 156 -8.11 -12.50 9.47
CA GLY A 156 -9.06 -12.16 10.53
C GLY A 156 -9.02 -10.68 10.88
N ASN A 157 -7.82 -10.13 11.02
CA ASN A 157 -7.61 -8.72 11.34
C ASN A 157 -8.14 -7.80 10.24
N TRP A 158 -7.91 -8.13 8.96
CA TRP A 158 -8.43 -7.37 7.83
C TRP A 158 -9.96 -7.27 7.87
N ARG A 159 -10.65 -8.41 8.04
CA ARG A 159 -12.12 -8.44 8.12
C ARG A 159 -12.65 -7.66 9.31
N ALA A 160 -12.04 -7.80 10.47
CA ALA A 160 -12.47 -7.12 11.69
C ALA A 160 -12.37 -5.59 11.53
N LEU A 161 -11.24 -5.09 11.00
CA LEU A 161 -11.05 -3.66 10.79
C LEU A 161 -11.98 -3.09 9.70
N ILE A 162 -12.16 -3.82 8.60
CA ILE A 162 -13.09 -3.40 7.55
C ILE A 162 -14.53 -3.32 8.10
N ASN A 163 -14.99 -4.33 8.84
CA ASN A 163 -16.30 -4.29 9.49
C ASN A 163 -16.44 -3.10 10.43
N GLN A 164 -15.42 -2.81 11.21
CA GLN A 164 -15.40 -1.65 12.10
C GLN A 164 -15.55 -0.33 11.32
N LEU A 165 -14.84 -0.18 10.21
CA LEU A 165 -14.94 1.00 9.34
C LEU A 165 -16.33 1.13 8.68
N LEU A 166 -16.98 0.02 8.38
CA LEU A 166 -18.35 -0.01 7.84
C LEU A 166 -19.44 0.24 8.90
N GLY A 167 -19.08 0.28 10.17
CA GLY A 167 -20.03 0.41 11.27
C GLY A 167 -20.81 -0.87 11.56
N ALA A 168 -20.25 -1.99 11.19
CA ALA A 168 -20.89 -3.31 11.37
C ALA A 168 -20.37 -4.05 12.59
#